data_d66b24a152c70dd2e7336859a9bf096b
#
_entry.id   d66b24a152c70dd2e7336859a9bf096b
#
_cell.length_a   1.000
_cell.length_b   1.000
_cell.length_c   1.000
_cell.angle_alpha   90.00
_cell.angle_beta   90.00
_cell.angle_gamma   90.00
#
_symmetry.space_group_name_H-M   'P 1'
#
loop_
_entity.id
_entity.type
_entity.pdbx_description
1 polymer ?
#
loop_
_entity_poly.entity_id
_entity_poly.type
_entity_poly.pdbx_seq_one_letter_code
_entity_poly.pdbx_strand_id
1 'polypeptide(L)'
;MVRFCAGDRYGDTDVSILDHWQSVMDTMNDAEFGGMVTRITMGGSVAPIVRRDEEIQKHLDTNLRGGTVTVERGIIGGGANGGKVYKFGELMVGGASGQKVELWVNNETYEDDTGAQRRYLGSNEVVFTSTPEAIKGYECFGRIVDRDAGYEALPKFPKNFEVRNGRVVTEHLSMESAPLFVPVNPNATYKATVLA
;
A
#
# COMPACT_ATOMS: atom_id res chain seq x y z
N MET A 1 -27.65 1.04 0.47
CA MET A 1 -26.47 1.72 -0.14
C MET A 1 -26.10 2.83 0.80
N VAL A 2 -25.17 2.55 1.72
CA VAL A 2 -24.67 3.57 2.66
C VAL A 2 -23.72 4.46 1.86
N ARG A 3 -24.10 5.72 1.66
CA ARG A 3 -23.20 6.71 1.06
C ARG A 3 -22.30 7.23 2.18
N PHE A 4 -21.02 7.00 2.04
CA PHE A 4 -20.03 7.71 2.82
C PHE A 4 -20.13 9.19 2.44
N CYS A 5 -20.67 10.02 3.32
CA CYS A 5 -20.85 11.45 3.06
C CYS A 5 -19.52 12.18 3.28
N ALA A 6 -19.33 13.30 2.58
CA ALA A 6 -18.19 14.18 2.84
C ALA A 6 -18.30 14.72 4.28
N GLY A 7 -17.46 14.19 5.18
CA GLY A 7 -17.46 14.52 6.61
C GLY A 7 -17.53 13.30 7.53
N ASP A 8 -17.95 12.12 7.03
CA ASP A 8 -17.97 10.90 7.81
C ASP A 8 -16.53 10.42 8.06
N ARG A 9 -16.24 10.03 9.30
CA ARG A 9 -14.89 9.62 9.72
C ARG A 9 -14.95 8.28 10.42
N TYR A 10 -13.90 7.50 10.26
CA TYR A 10 -13.77 6.28 11.05
C TYR A 10 -13.65 6.64 12.55
N GLY A 11 -14.43 5.95 13.37
CA GLY A 11 -14.52 6.21 14.80
C GLY A 11 -15.70 7.07 15.21
N ASP A 12 -16.46 7.65 14.28
CA ASP A 12 -17.73 8.28 14.56
C ASP A 12 -18.80 7.20 14.83
N THR A 13 -19.74 7.48 15.73
CA THR A 13 -20.70 6.49 16.26
C THR A 13 -21.66 5.95 15.20
N ASP A 14 -21.90 6.72 14.14
CA ASP A 14 -22.88 6.40 13.10
C ASP A 14 -22.22 5.86 11.81
N VAL A 15 -20.90 5.63 11.83
CA VAL A 15 -20.14 5.17 10.66
C VAL A 15 -19.70 3.72 10.83
N SER A 16 -20.30 2.79 10.07
CA SER A 16 -19.84 1.42 9.95
C SER A 16 -18.66 1.31 9.00
N ILE A 17 -17.54 0.88 9.52
CA ILE A 17 -16.32 0.65 8.73
C ILE A 17 -16.54 -0.50 7.73
N LEU A 18 -17.25 -1.55 8.14
CA LEU A 18 -17.53 -2.71 7.28
C LEU A 18 -18.43 -2.34 6.10
N ASP A 19 -19.47 -1.52 6.34
CA ASP A 19 -20.35 -1.07 5.26
C ASP A 19 -19.60 -0.20 4.25
N HIS A 20 -18.70 0.64 4.72
CA HIS A 20 -17.83 1.41 3.84
C HIS A 20 -16.92 0.51 3.00
N TRP A 21 -16.28 -0.48 3.62
CA TRP A 21 -15.44 -1.43 2.89
C TRP A 21 -16.25 -2.22 1.85
N GLN A 22 -17.44 -2.67 2.22
CA GLN A 22 -18.33 -3.36 1.28
C GLN A 22 -18.69 -2.46 0.09
N SER A 23 -19.06 -1.22 0.35
CA SER A 23 -19.41 -0.26 -0.71
C SER A 23 -18.24 0.02 -1.66
N VAL A 24 -17.02 0.11 -1.14
CA VAL A 24 -15.80 0.27 -1.98
C VAL A 24 -15.55 -0.99 -2.80
N MET A 25 -15.69 -2.17 -2.20
CA MET A 25 -15.50 -3.44 -2.91
C MET A 25 -16.52 -3.61 -4.03
N ASP A 26 -17.78 -3.27 -3.78
CA ASP A 26 -18.84 -3.32 -4.82
C ASP A 26 -18.51 -2.33 -5.95
N THR A 27 -18.07 -1.12 -5.60
CA THR A 27 -17.64 -0.12 -6.59
C THR A 27 -16.47 -0.60 -7.44
N MET A 28 -15.49 -1.27 -6.85
CA MET A 28 -14.34 -1.81 -7.57
C MET A 28 -14.71 -3.02 -8.43
N ASN A 29 -15.64 -3.85 -7.97
CA ASN A 29 -16.13 -4.99 -8.74
C ASN A 29 -16.96 -4.56 -9.96
N ASP A 30 -17.75 -3.49 -9.82
CA ASP A 30 -18.59 -2.96 -10.88
C ASP A 30 -17.82 -2.09 -11.90
N ALA A 31 -16.61 -1.67 -11.54
CA ALA A 31 -15.77 -0.84 -12.41
C ALA A 31 -15.25 -1.64 -13.62
N GLU A 32 -15.20 -0.99 -14.79
CA GLU A 32 -14.56 -1.57 -15.96
C GLU A 32 -13.07 -1.86 -15.69
N PHE A 33 -12.64 -3.10 -15.94
CA PHE A 33 -11.30 -3.60 -15.58
C PHE A 33 -10.97 -3.49 -14.08
N GLY A 34 -11.98 -3.35 -13.23
CA GLY A 34 -11.84 -3.49 -11.78
C GLY A 34 -11.50 -4.92 -11.40
N GLY A 35 -11.54 -5.22 -10.14
CA GLY A 35 -11.25 -6.56 -9.67
C GLY A 35 -11.60 -6.74 -8.20
N MET A 36 -11.67 -8.00 -7.80
CA MET A 36 -11.96 -8.39 -6.44
C MET A 36 -10.87 -7.88 -5.50
N VAL A 37 -11.24 -7.13 -4.48
CA VAL A 37 -10.29 -6.62 -3.47
C VAL A 37 -9.76 -7.79 -2.63
N THR A 38 -8.45 -7.94 -2.58
CA THR A 38 -7.77 -8.98 -1.79
C THR A 38 -6.99 -8.41 -0.61
N ARG A 39 -6.66 -7.13 -0.67
CA ARG A 39 -5.87 -6.49 0.36
C ARG A 39 -6.35 -5.07 0.66
N ILE A 40 -6.42 -4.75 1.95
CA ILE A 40 -6.67 -3.40 2.46
C ILE A 40 -5.44 -2.97 3.23
N THR A 41 -4.78 -1.91 2.78
CA THR A 41 -3.61 -1.35 3.45
C THR A 41 -3.98 -0.04 4.13
N MET A 42 -3.72 0.04 5.41
CA MET A 42 -4.10 1.16 6.28
C MET A 42 -2.89 1.98 6.71
N GLY A 43 -3.07 3.29 6.83
CA GLY A 43 -2.13 4.16 7.50
C GLY A 43 -2.12 3.94 9.02
N GLY A 44 -1.05 4.36 9.67
CA GLY A 44 -0.82 4.09 11.09
C GLY A 44 -1.87 4.66 12.05
N SER A 45 -2.57 5.75 11.69
CA SER A 45 -3.62 6.34 12.53
C SER A 45 -4.97 5.61 12.39
N VAL A 46 -5.19 4.93 11.27
CA VAL A 46 -6.43 4.19 11.00
C VAL A 46 -6.44 2.85 11.74
N ALA A 47 -5.32 2.15 11.79
CA ALA A 47 -5.21 0.82 12.36
C ALA A 47 -5.72 0.70 13.82
N PRO A 48 -5.44 1.64 14.76
CA PRO A 48 -5.98 1.59 16.12
C PRO A 48 -7.50 1.73 16.18
N ILE A 49 -8.10 2.48 15.25
CA ILE A 49 -9.55 2.69 15.20
C ILE A 49 -10.23 1.41 14.72
N VAL A 50 -9.75 0.86 13.60
CA VAL A 50 -10.23 -0.44 13.08
C VAL A 50 -10.08 -1.55 14.11
N ARG A 51 -9.01 -1.54 14.92
CA ARG A 51 -8.79 -2.51 15.98
C ARG A 51 -9.79 -2.40 17.12
N ARG A 52 -10.33 -1.21 17.39
CA ARG A 52 -11.30 -0.96 18.49
C ARG A 52 -12.74 -1.10 18.04
N ASP A 53 -12.98 -1.20 16.75
CA ASP A 53 -14.31 -1.34 16.20
C ASP A 53 -14.94 -2.67 16.64
N GLU A 54 -16.08 -2.60 17.31
CA GLU A 54 -16.76 -3.78 17.90
C GLU A 54 -17.30 -4.72 16.81
N GLU A 55 -17.72 -4.18 15.69
CA GLU A 55 -18.25 -4.97 14.58
C GLU A 55 -17.14 -5.81 13.93
N ILE A 56 -15.99 -5.19 13.67
CA ILE A 56 -14.82 -5.89 13.15
C ILE A 56 -14.32 -6.94 14.14
N GLN A 57 -14.30 -6.63 15.43
CA GLN A 57 -13.92 -7.60 16.46
C GLN A 57 -14.84 -8.82 16.49
N LYS A 58 -16.17 -8.61 16.39
CA LYS A 58 -17.14 -9.73 16.34
C LYS A 58 -16.88 -10.64 15.13
N HIS A 59 -16.55 -10.08 13.97
CA HIS A 59 -16.22 -10.85 12.78
C HIS A 59 -14.90 -11.59 12.89
N LEU A 60 -13.91 -11.01 13.54
CA LEU A 60 -12.64 -11.67 13.85
C LEU A 60 -12.85 -12.82 14.85
N ASP A 61 -13.70 -12.64 15.87
CA ASP A 61 -13.95 -13.64 16.90
C ASP A 61 -14.80 -14.84 16.41
N THR A 62 -15.71 -14.64 15.46
CA THR A 62 -16.53 -15.73 14.90
C THR A 62 -15.73 -16.73 14.08
N ASN A 63 -14.65 -16.31 13.46
CA ASN A 63 -13.73 -17.20 12.75
C ASN A 63 -12.88 -18.09 13.69
N LEU A 64 -12.84 -17.80 14.97
CA LEU A 64 -12.11 -18.58 16.00
C LEU A 64 -12.87 -19.79 16.51
N ARG A 65 -14.16 -19.92 16.26
CA ARG A 65 -15.00 -21.02 16.82
C ARG A 65 -14.90 -22.35 16.11
N GLY A 66 -14.25 -22.46 14.97
CA GLY A 66 -14.27 -23.67 14.13
C GLY A 66 -12.93 -24.25 13.70
N GLY A 67 -11.81 -23.71 14.09
CA GLY A 67 -10.50 -24.20 13.68
C GLY A 67 -9.39 -23.66 14.56
N THR A 68 -8.27 -24.36 14.62
CA THR A 68 -7.05 -23.92 15.29
C THR A 68 -6.47 -22.70 14.56
N VAL A 69 -7.13 -21.57 14.65
CA VAL A 69 -6.57 -20.32 14.13
C VAL A 69 -5.88 -19.64 15.29
N THR A 70 -4.58 -19.72 15.30
CA THR A 70 -3.74 -18.89 16.17
C THR A 70 -3.91 -17.44 15.70
N VAL A 71 -4.79 -16.70 16.35
CA VAL A 71 -4.80 -15.24 16.18
C VAL A 71 -3.57 -14.71 16.90
N GLU A 72 -2.50 -14.58 16.17
CA GLU A 72 -1.33 -13.85 16.64
C GLU A 72 -1.71 -12.38 16.77
N ARG A 73 -2.14 -12.00 17.98
CA ARG A 73 -2.37 -10.60 18.35
C ARG A 73 -1.01 -9.93 18.56
N GLY A 74 -0.42 -9.44 17.50
CA GLY A 74 0.86 -8.76 17.61
C GLY A 74 1.47 -8.46 16.25
N ILE A 75 2.58 -7.76 16.27
CA ILE A 75 3.43 -7.60 15.09
C ILE A 75 4.00 -8.98 14.79
N ILE A 76 3.43 -9.65 13.81
CA ILE A 76 3.97 -10.91 13.30
C ILE A 76 5.28 -10.57 12.59
N GLY A 77 6.35 -10.91 13.25
CA GLY A 77 7.74 -10.90 12.86
C GLY A 77 8.13 -10.10 11.64
N GLY A 78 8.99 -9.13 11.86
CA GLY A 78 9.90 -8.57 10.89
C GLY A 78 9.46 -8.58 9.43
N GLY A 79 8.49 -7.77 9.07
CA GLY A 79 8.35 -7.38 7.68
C GLY A 79 9.65 -6.76 7.20
N ALA A 80 9.94 -6.82 5.91
CA ALA A 80 11.01 -6.04 5.30
C ALA A 80 10.95 -4.60 5.86
N ASN A 81 12.10 -3.95 6.05
CA ASN A 81 12.19 -2.58 6.58
C ASN A 81 11.88 -2.38 8.08
N GLY A 82 12.31 -3.32 8.94
CA GLY A 82 12.29 -3.10 10.38
C GLY A 82 10.90 -3.07 11.02
N GLY A 83 9.91 -3.76 10.43
CA GLY A 83 8.57 -3.88 11.00
C GLY A 83 7.64 -2.69 10.76
N LYS A 84 8.00 -1.77 9.88
CA LYS A 84 7.13 -0.63 9.51
C LYS A 84 5.90 -1.05 8.67
N VAL A 85 6.00 -2.18 7.96
CA VAL A 85 4.90 -2.79 7.20
C VAL A 85 4.62 -4.15 7.81
N TYR A 86 3.38 -4.38 8.24
CA TYR A 86 3.01 -5.64 8.87
C TYR A 86 1.57 -6.04 8.55
N LYS A 87 1.32 -7.35 8.55
CA LYS A 87 -0.02 -7.89 8.42
C LYS A 87 -0.77 -7.73 9.74
N PHE A 88 -1.90 -7.04 9.69
CA PHE A 88 -2.77 -6.80 10.84
C PHE A 88 -3.68 -8.00 11.12
N GLY A 89 -4.17 -8.65 10.07
CA GLY A 89 -5.07 -9.79 10.16
C GLY A 89 -5.70 -10.14 8.82
N GLU A 90 -6.69 -11.01 8.89
CA GLU A 90 -7.54 -11.40 7.76
C GLU A 90 -9.00 -11.31 8.19
N LEU A 91 -9.84 -10.81 7.30
CA LEU A 91 -11.26 -10.64 7.55
C LEU A 91 -12.06 -11.21 6.37
N MET A 92 -13.19 -11.84 6.67
CA MET A 92 -14.17 -12.17 5.64
C MET A 92 -15.19 -11.04 5.55
N VAL A 93 -15.24 -10.38 4.41
CA VAL A 93 -16.16 -9.27 4.12
C VAL A 93 -17.13 -9.73 3.03
N GLY A 94 -18.40 -9.37 3.17
CA GLY A 94 -19.41 -9.63 2.14
C GLY A 94 -20.16 -10.94 2.30
N GLY A 95 -21.29 -10.90 2.99
CA GLY A 95 -22.42 -11.82 3.00
C GLY A 95 -22.13 -13.30 2.74
N ALA A 96 -23.04 -13.96 2.04
CA ALA A 96 -22.98 -15.39 1.75
C ALA A 96 -21.86 -15.85 0.80
N SER A 97 -21.26 -14.95 0.06
CA SER A 97 -20.10 -15.23 -0.82
C SER A 97 -18.75 -14.96 -0.19
N GLY A 98 -18.72 -14.50 1.05
CA GLY A 98 -17.58 -14.25 1.93
C GLY A 98 -16.22 -14.10 1.26
N GLN A 99 -15.85 -12.88 0.89
CA GLN A 99 -14.53 -12.61 0.36
C GLN A 99 -13.50 -12.46 1.47
N LYS A 100 -12.41 -13.23 1.39
CA LYS A 100 -11.30 -13.11 2.32
C LYS A 100 -10.40 -11.97 1.90
N VAL A 101 -10.17 -11.03 2.82
CA VAL A 101 -9.37 -9.82 2.61
C VAL A 101 -8.25 -9.78 3.64
N GLU A 102 -7.05 -9.50 3.18
CA GLU A 102 -5.90 -9.27 4.05
C GLU A 102 -5.85 -7.82 4.51
N LEU A 103 -5.67 -7.61 5.80
CA LEU A 103 -5.50 -6.29 6.41
C LEU A 103 -4.02 -6.06 6.70
N TRP A 104 -3.49 -4.97 6.16
CA TRP A 104 -2.10 -4.56 6.31
C TRP A 104 -1.98 -3.15 6.86
N VAL A 105 -0.92 -2.90 7.62
CA VAL A 105 -0.57 -1.55 8.08
C VAL A 105 0.76 -1.16 7.46
N ASN A 106 0.81 0.05 6.90
CA ASN A 106 2.01 0.61 6.33
C ASN A 106 2.38 1.93 7.02
N ASN A 107 3.52 1.92 7.69
CA ASN A 107 4.13 3.10 8.35
C ASN A 107 5.48 3.46 7.72
N GLU A 108 5.74 2.97 6.52
CA GLU A 108 6.99 3.19 5.82
C GLU A 108 7.19 4.65 5.43
N THR A 109 8.41 5.12 5.55
CA THR A 109 8.78 6.50 5.24
C THR A 109 9.93 6.51 4.25
N TYR A 110 10.00 7.56 3.46
CA TYR A 110 11.12 7.88 2.59
C TYR A 110 11.58 9.32 2.83
N GLU A 111 12.80 9.59 2.44
CA GLU A 111 13.35 10.94 2.46
C GLU A 111 13.15 11.57 1.08
N ASP A 112 12.54 12.75 1.04
CA ASP A 112 12.36 13.47 -0.21
C ASP A 112 13.62 14.27 -0.60
N ASP A 113 13.62 14.85 -1.78
CA ASP A 113 14.76 15.62 -2.31
C ASP A 113 15.17 16.81 -1.44
N THR A 114 14.33 17.21 -0.49
CA THR A 114 14.60 18.29 0.48
C THR A 114 15.17 17.78 1.80
N GLY A 115 15.35 16.46 1.95
CA GLY A 115 15.77 15.81 3.18
C GLY A 115 14.64 15.62 4.20
N ALA A 116 13.39 15.91 3.84
CA ALA A 116 12.27 15.73 4.73
C ALA A 116 11.73 14.29 4.67
N GLN A 117 11.43 13.72 5.86
CA GLN A 117 10.83 12.40 5.96
C GLN A 117 9.34 12.44 5.59
N ARG A 118 8.95 11.70 4.55
CA ARG A 118 7.57 11.55 4.09
C ARG A 118 7.11 10.11 4.18
N ARG A 119 5.80 9.91 4.33
CA ARG A 119 5.20 8.57 4.32
C ARG A 119 4.78 8.18 2.91
N TYR A 120 4.97 6.90 2.55
CA TYR A 120 4.42 6.35 1.31
C TYR A 120 2.89 6.33 1.33
N LEU A 121 2.31 5.99 2.48
CA LEU A 121 0.87 6.05 2.72
C LEU A 121 0.58 7.06 3.83
N GLY A 122 -0.32 8.00 3.58
CA GLY A 122 -0.76 8.95 4.60
C GLY A 122 -1.33 8.22 5.82
N SER A 123 -1.06 8.74 7.03
CA SER A 123 -1.52 8.11 8.27
C SER A 123 -3.03 7.93 8.36
N ASN A 124 -3.78 8.80 7.65
CA ASN A 124 -5.24 8.89 7.64
C ASN A 124 -5.87 8.19 6.42
N GLU A 125 -5.07 7.49 5.64
CA GLU A 125 -5.48 6.92 4.36
C GLU A 125 -5.63 5.41 4.43
N VAL A 126 -6.51 4.90 3.57
CA VAL A 126 -6.72 3.47 3.33
C VAL A 126 -6.65 3.22 1.83
N VAL A 127 -5.93 2.18 1.44
CA VAL A 127 -5.81 1.74 0.04
C VAL A 127 -6.37 0.33 -0.09
N PHE A 128 -7.30 0.17 -0.99
CA PHE A 128 -7.86 -1.11 -1.40
C PHE A 128 -7.15 -1.56 -2.66
N THR A 129 -6.70 -2.79 -2.68
CA THR A 129 -6.00 -3.36 -3.83
C THR A 129 -6.60 -4.70 -4.23
N SER A 130 -6.72 -4.90 -5.51
CA SER A 130 -7.20 -6.14 -6.10
C SER A 130 -6.09 -7.21 -6.17
N THR A 131 -6.36 -8.31 -6.85
CA THR A 131 -5.37 -9.37 -7.08
C THR A 131 -4.18 -8.87 -7.90
N PRO A 132 -2.99 -9.44 -7.72
CA PRO A 132 -1.81 -9.06 -8.51
C PRO A 132 -2.05 -9.18 -10.02
N GLU A 133 -2.91 -10.11 -10.45
CA GLU A 133 -3.26 -10.31 -11.85
C GLU A 133 -4.12 -9.17 -12.41
N ALA A 134 -4.95 -8.54 -11.57
CA ALA A 134 -5.77 -7.38 -11.95
C ALA A 134 -4.94 -6.09 -11.94
N ILE A 135 -3.99 -5.97 -11.00
CA ILE A 135 -3.06 -4.83 -10.89
C ILE A 135 -1.89 -5.07 -11.83
N LYS A 136 -2.12 -4.95 -13.13
CA LYS A 136 -1.05 -5.05 -14.11
C LYS A 136 -0.37 -3.71 -14.30
N GLY A 137 0.94 -3.74 -14.53
CA GLY A 137 1.72 -2.56 -14.86
C GLY A 137 2.93 -2.91 -15.69
N TYR A 138 3.47 -1.90 -16.35
CA TYR A 138 4.73 -1.98 -17.07
C TYR A 138 5.76 -1.09 -16.38
N GLU A 139 6.95 -1.61 -16.21
CA GLU A 139 8.10 -0.82 -15.82
C GLU A 139 8.79 -0.34 -17.10
N CYS A 140 8.72 0.95 -17.34
CA CYS A 140 9.35 1.58 -18.49
C CYS A 140 10.62 2.29 -18.01
N PHE A 141 11.67 2.23 -18.82
CA PHE A 141 12.91 2.95 -18.53
C PHE A 141 13.08 4.10 -19.52
N GLY A 142 13.28 5.29 -18.97
CA GLY A 142 13.59 6.48 -19.75
C GLY A 142 15.06 6.49 -20.21
N ARG A 143 15.39 7.44 -21.07
CA ARG A 143 16.76 7.65 -21.51
C ARG A 143 17.59 8.22 -20.37
N ILE A 144 18.78 7.68 -20.21
CA ILE A 144 19.79 8.22 -19.29
C ILE A 144 20.49 9.38 -20.00
N VAL A 145 20.50 10.56 -19.36
CA VAL A 145 21.08 11.78 -19.93
C VAL A 145 22.58 11.81 -19.61
N ASP A 146 23.28 10.81 -20.08
CA ASP A 146 24.74 10.70 -19.97
C ASP A 146 25.35 10.33 -21.34
N ARG A 147 26.46 10.98 -21.68
CA ARG A 147 27.17 10.75 -22.96
C ARG A 147 27.72 9.32 -23.03
N ASP A 148 28.22 8.81 -21.91
CA ASP A 148 28.84 7.47 -21.87
C ASP A 148 27.76 6.37 -21.94
N ALA A 149 26.53 6.69 -21.56
CA ALA A 149 25.36 5.83 -21.76
C ALA A 149 24.79 5.86 -23.18
N GLY A 150 25.36 6.70 -24.07
CA GLY A 150 24.89 6.85 -25.45
C GLY A 150 23.47 7.42 -25.57
N TYR A 151 22.92 8.01 -24.48
CA TYR A 151 21.52 8.45 -24.38
C TYR A 151 20.50 7.33 -24.61
N GLU A 152 20.85 6.11 -24.25
CA GLU A 152 19.99 4.94 -24.39
C GLU A 152 19.05 4.78 -23.17
N ALA A 153 17.93 4.06 -23.39
CA ALA A 153 17.01 3.67 -22.33
C ALA A 153 17.55 2.39 -21.66
N LEU A 154 18.18 2.55 -20.51
CA LEU A 154 18.78 1.46 -19.76
C LEU A 154 18.14 1.33 -18.39
N PRO A 155 17.90 0.09 -17.90
CA PRO A 155 17.34 -0.11 -16.56
C PRO A 155 18.30 0.36 -15.46
N LYS A 156 19.60 0.26 -15.68
CA LYS A 156 20.66 0.71 -14.77
C LYS A 156 21.90 1.07 -15.55
N PHE A 157 22.52 2.17 -15.21
CA PHE A 157 23.79 2.62 -15.78
C PHE A 157 24.79 2.89 -14.65
N PRO A 158 25.72 1.94 -14.37
CA PRO A 158 26.82 2.18 -13.44
C PRO A 158 27.91 3.00 -14.14
N LYS A 159 28.39 4.05 -13.46
CA LYS A 159 29.48 4.90 -13.95
C LYS A 159 30.54 5.02 -12.86
N ASN A 160 31.78 4.81 -13.25
CA ASN A 160 32.95 5.06 -12.41
C ASN A 160 33.80 6.15 -13.04
N PHE A 161 34.17 7.16 -12.26
CA PHE A 161 35.08 8.21 -12.72
C PHE A 161 35.99 8.67 -11.58
N GLU A 162 37.23 9.03 -11.98
CA GLU A 162 38.24 9.56 -11.08
C GLU A 162 38.27 11.09 -11.13
N VAL A 163 38.26 11.69 -9.95
CA VAL A 163 38.51 13.12 -9.79
C VAL A 163 39.89 13.30 -9.16
N ARG A 164 40.83 13.95 -9.89
CA ARG A 164 42.17 14.24 -9.40
C ARG A 164 42.23 15.67 -8.94
N ASN A 165 42.45 15.84 -7.64
CA ASN A 165 42.61 17.14 -7.00
C ASN A 165 44.05 17.23 -6.41
N GLY A 166 45.00 17.63 -7.21
CA GLY A 166 46.41 17.64 -6.86
C GLY A 166 46.95 16.23 -6.64
N ARG A 167 47.37 15.93 -5.40
CA ARG A 167 47.90 14.61 -5.03
C ARG A 167 46.85 13.61 -4.60
N VAL A 168 45.59 14.06 -4.45
CA VAL A 168 44.48 13.21 -4.00
C VAL A 168 43.71 12.75 -5.24
N VAL A 169 43.56 11.45 -5.38
CA VAL A 169 42.67 10.80 -6.36
C VAL A 169 41.47 10.27 -5.64
N THR A 170 40.31 10.73 -6.02
CA THR A 170 39.01 10.24 -5.48
C THR A 170 38.28 9.51 -6.57
N GLU A 171 37.96 8.27 -6.32
CA GLU A 171 37.15 7.44 -7.21
C GLU A 171 35.67 7.60 -6.83
N HIS A 172 34.85 7.94 -7.81
CA HIS A 172 33.42 8.09 -7.65
C HIS A 172 32.69 6.98 -8.41
N LEU A 173 31.84 6.25 -7.69
CA LEU A 173 30.91 5.30 -8.27
C LEU A 173 29.51 5.90 -8.23
N SER A 174 28.89 6.07 -9.38
CA SER A 174 27.50 6.50 -9.50
C SER A 174 26.68 5.45 -10.24
N MET A 175 25.39 5.42 -9.94
CA MET A 175 24.42 4.59 -10.67
C MET A 175 23.21 5.43 -11.01
N GLU A 176 22.89 5.48 -12.30
CA GLU A 176 21.73 6.20 -12.80
C GLU A 176 20.66 5.23 -13.28
N SER A 177 19.41 5.60 -13.09
CA SER A 177 18.24 4.88 -13.58
C SER A 177 17.08 5.87 -13.72
N ALA A 178 16.26 5.69 -14.75
CA ALA A 178 15.07 6.51 -14.98
C ALA A 178 13.81 5.61 -15.10
N PRO A 179 13.41 4.90 -14.04
CA PRO A 179 12.25 4.02 -14.09
C PRO A 179 10.95 4.83 -14.05
N LEU A 180 9.95 4.36 -14.79
CA LEU A 180 8.58 4.83 -14.76
C LEU A 180 7.65 3.62 -14.69
N PHE A 181 6.87 3.51 -13.63
CA PHE A 181 5.83 2.51 -13.54
C PHE A 181 4.53 3.03 -14.16
N VAL A 182 4.02 2.31 -15.16
CA VAL A 182 2.77 2.64 -15.85
C VAL A 182 1.70 1.62 -15.47
N PRO A 183 0.69 2.00 -14.65
CA PRO A 183 -0.41 1.11 -14.32
C PRO A 183 -1.31 0.89 -15.54
N VAL A 184 -1.70 -0.35 -15.80
CA VAL A 184 -2.61 -0.70 -16.89
C VAL A 184 -4.07 -0.58 -16.44
N ASN A 185 -4.36 -1.06 -15.24
CA ASN A 185 -5.70 -1.08 -14.67
C ASN A 185 -5.79 -0.21 -13.40
N PRO A 186 -5.96 1.12 -13.54
CA PRO A 186 -6.06 1.99 -12.37
C PRO A 186 -7.28 1.67 -11.49
N ASN A 187 -8.37 1.14 -12.09
CA ASN A 187 -9.59 0.77 -11.37
C ASN A 187 -9.44 -0.48 -10.47
N ALA A 188 -8.31 -1.19 -10.56
CA ALA A 188 -7.96 -2.28 -9.66
C ALA A 188 -7.44 -1.80 -8.29
N THR A 189 -7.38 -0.49 -8.07
CA THR A 189 -6.98 0.13 -6.81
C THR A 189 -7.91 1.28 -6.44
N TYR A 190 -8.18 1.44 -5.15
CA TYR A 190 -8.98 2.55 -4.64
C TYR A 190 -8.32 3.13 -3.38
N LYS A 191 -8.26 4.44 -3.29
CA LYS A 191 -7.69 5.15 -2.14
C LYS A 191 -8.74 6.04 -1.51
N ALA A 192 -8.89 5.95 -0.20
CA ALA A 192 -9.77 6.80 0.60
C ALA A 192 -9.00 7.50 1.72
N THR A 193 -9.33 8.75 2.00
CA THR A 193 -8.94 9.45 3.23
C THR A 193 -10.09 9.33 4.22
N VAL A 194 -9.87 8.65 5.33
CA VAL A 194 -10.94 8.24 6.26
C VAL A 194 -10.87 8.94 7.62
N LEU A 195 -9.82 9.70 7.86
CA LEU A 195 -9.65 10.57 9.02
C LEU A 195 -9.33 11.99 8.53
N ALA A 196 -9.69 12.99 9.33
CA ALA A 196 -9.36 14.39 9.03
C ALA A 196 -7.99 14.79 9.57
#